data_125c5fbf1f2017dd60c2f8d32d599305
#
_entry.id   125c5fbf1f2017dd60c2f8d32d599305
#
_cell.length_a   1.000
_cell.length_b   1.000
_cell.length_c   1.000
_cell.angle_alpha   90.00
_cell.angle_beta   90.00
_cell.angle_gamma   90.00
#
_symmetry.space_group_name_H-M   'P 1'
#
loop_
_entity.id
_entity.type
_entity.pdbx_description
1 polymer ?
#
loop_
_entity_poly.entity_id
_entity_poly.type
_entity_poly.pdbx_seq_one_letter_code
_entity_poly.pdbx_strand_id
1 'polypeptide(L)'
;MYKRQLYANALGVPPKWMLDLCKANNVPVAALVGAKEHAVRQVEAGVDILVVSGTEGGGHCGSVSTMVLIPEVARAIKGMRDVPILAAGGICTGEQMAGAMAMGASGAWCASVFLTTSEAETSEVVKEKMLEASSNQTVRSRSRTGKHSRQLQSEWTDAWLSKDAPDPLPMPLQTMVSEPALDKIDKAAEVGHEGAKKLATYWVGQGIGLVNERITAGQTVQKFKEEFIEAYERLNSFME
;
A
#
# COMPACT_ATOMS: atom_id res chain seq x y z
N MET A 1 -22.82 -6.36 -18.01
CA MET A 1 -22.17 -5.06 -17.73
C MET A 1 -21.81 -5.03 -16.26
N TYR A 2 -20.53 -5.14 -15.92
CA TYR A 2 -20.09 -5.03 -14.53
C TYR A 2 -20.30 -3.60 -14.04
N LYS A 3 -21.20 -3.41 -13.06
CA LYS A 3 -21.32 -2.11 -12.38
C LYS A 3 -20.10 -1.93 -11.47
N ARG A 4 -19.43 -0.81 -11.55
CA ARG A 4 -18.37 -0.45 -10.59
C ARG A 4 -18.97 -0.31 -9.20
N GLN A 5 -18.35 -0.96 -8.21
CA GLN A 5 -18.85 -1.01 -6.84
C GLN A 5 -18.20 0.07 -5.97
N LEU A 6 -16.99 0.50 -6.33
CA LEU A 6 -16.18 1.48 -5.59
C LEU A 6 -15.31 2.26 -6.56
N TYR A 7 -15.18 3.56 -6.36
CA TYR A 7 -14.17 4.39 -6.98
C TYR A 7 -13.08 4.71 -5.94
N ALA A 8 -11.82 4.37 -6.22
CA ALA A 8 -10.68 4.66 -5.36
C ALA A 8 -9.83 5.79 -5.96
N ASN A 9 -9.68 6.89 -5.22
CA ASN A 9 -8.86 8.03 -5.59
C ASN A 9 -7.53 8.01 -4.86
N ALA A 10 -6.43 7.95 -5.60
CA ALA A 10 -5.09 7.83 -5.04
C ALA A 10 -4.34 9.17 -4.88
N LEU A 11 -4.79 10.24 -5.56
CA LEU A 11 -4.06 11.50 -5.61
C LEU A 11 -4.98 12.72 -5.43
N GLY A 12 -4.70 13.49 -4.38
CA GLY A 12 -5.40 14.74 -4.10
C GLY A 12 -6.89 14.54 -3.76
N VAL A 13 -7.63 15.63 -3.74
CA VAL A 13 -9.08 15.60 -3.50
C VAL A 13 -9.80 15.35 -4.83
N PRO A 14 -10.75 14.39 -4.91
CA PRO A 14 -11.53 14.17 -6.12
C PRO A 14 -12.28 15.44 -6.54
N PRO A 15 -12.33 15.78 -7.82
CA PRO A 15 -13.08 16.95 -8.27
C PRO A 15 -14.58 16.76 -7.99
N LYS A 16 -15.26 17.86 -7.68
CA LYS A 16 -16.68 17.83 -7.31
C LYS A 16 -17.58 17.11 -8.33
N TRP A 17 -17.36 17.33 -9.61
CA TRP A 17 -18.15 16.66 -10.66
C TRP A 17 -18.05 15.13 -10.59
N MET A 18 -16.90 14.59 -10.18
CA MET A 18 -16.69 13.16 -10.05
C MET A 18 -17.43 12.62 -8.82
N LEU A 19 -17.36 13.32 -7.68
CA LEU A 19 -18.12 12.96 -6.48
C LEU A 19 -19.63 12.98 -6.76
N ASP A 20 -20.13 14.00 -7.43
CA ASP A 20 -21.54 14.11 -7.83
C ASP A 20 -21.95 12.95 -8.76
N LEU A 21 -21.12 12.60 -9.75
CA LEU A 21 -21.37 11.49 -10.68
C LEU A 21 -21.40 10.13 -9.95
N CYS A 22 -20.45 9.89 -9.04
CA CYS A 22 -20.40 8.68 -8.24
C CYS A 22 -21.65 8.56 -7.36
N LYS A 23 -22.01 9.65 -6.67
CA LYS A 23 -23.21 9.72 -5.83
C LYS A 23 -24.50 9.47 -6.61
N ALA A 24 -24.65 10.07 -7.80
CA ALA A 24 -25.81 9.86 -8.67
C ALA A 24 -25.97 8.41 -9.14
N ASN A 25 -24.87 7.63 -9.14
CA ASN A 25 -24.86 6.22 -9.54
C ASN A 25 -24.73 5.25 -8.36
N ASN A 26 -24.85 5.71 -7.11
CA ASN A 26 -24.66 4.91 -5.89
C ASN A 26 -23.30 4.17 -5.87
N VAL A 27 -22.24 4.82 -6.33
CA VAL A 27 -20.86 4.31 -6.28
C VAL A 27 -20.11 5.06 -5.18
N PRO A 28 -19.75 4.42 -4.06
CA PRO A 28 -18.98 5.07 -3.01
C PRO A 28 -17.58 5.45 -3.51
N VAL A 29 -17.02 6.51 -2.94
CA VAL A 29 -15.69 7.02 -3.25
C VAL A 29 -14.77 6.82 -2.06
N ALA A 30 -13.68 6.07 -2.26
CA ALA A 30 -12.58 5.95 -1.31
C ALA A 30 -11.44 6.89 -1.70
N ALA A 31 -10.75 7.48 -0.73
CA ALA A 31 -9.56 8.29 -0.97
C ALA A 31 -8.39 7.87 -0.09
N LEU A 32 -7.19 7.75 -0.71
CA LEU A 32 -5.95 7.45 -0.02
C LEU A 32 -5.40 8.73 0.64
N VAL A 33 -5.05 8.61 1.91
CA VAL A 33 -4.49 9.71 2.71
C VAL A 33 -3.26 9.24 3.50
N GLY A 34 -2.25 10.09 3.57
CA GLY A 34 -1.01 9.85 4.32
C GLY A 34 -0.72 10.90 5.40
N ALA A 35 -1.73 11.75 5.71
CA ALA A 35 -1.66 12.76 6.77
C ALA A 35 -3.09 13.12 7.22
N LYS A 36 -3.24 13.57 8.48
CA LYS A 36 -4.55 13.95 9.04
C LYS A 36 -5.20 15.13 8.30
N GLU A 37 -4.41 16.10 7.87
CA GLU A 37 -4.88 17.26 7.11
C GLU A 37 -5.47 16.84 5.75
N HIS A 38 -4.94 15.78 5.15
CA HIS A 38 -5.51 15.18 3.94
C HIS A 38 -6.85 14.51 4.26
N ALA A 39 -6.95 13.78 5.38
CA ALA A 39 -8.18 13.10 5.79
C ALA A 39 -9.32 14.09 6.01
N VAL A 40 -9.08 15.17 6.76
CA VAL A 40 -10.06 16.24 7.00
C VAL A 40 -10.60 16.81 5.68
N ARG A 41 -9.71 17.20 4.78
CA ARG A 41 -10.12 17.73 3.45
C ARG A 41 -10.93 16.75 2.62
N GLN A 42 -10.63 15.45 2.70
CA GLN A 42 -11.39 14.41 1.98
C GLN A 42 -12.80 14.26 2.56
N VAL A 43 -12.95 14.29 3.89
CA VAL A 43 -14.26 14.22 4.56
C VAL A 43 -15.11 15.45 4.23
N GLU A 44 -14.52 16.65 4.27
CA GLU A 44 -15.18 17.91 3.89
C GLU A 44 -15.63 17.90 2.43
N ALA A 45 -14.82 17.33 1.53
CA ALA A 45 -15.17 17.22 0.11
C ALA A 45 -16.30 16.23 -0.17
N GLY A 46 -16.61 15.31 0.77
CA GLY A 46 -17.70 14.35 0.61
C GLY A 46 -17.26 12.94 0.23
N VAL A 47 -15.99 12.58 0.42
CA VAL A 47 -15.48 11.20 0.23
C VAL A 47 -16.11 10.24 1.24
N ASP A 48 -16.48 9.04 0.82
CA ASP A 48 -17.24 8.08 1.62
C ASP A 48 -16.38 7.14 2.46
N ILE A 49 -15.13 6.90 2.07
CA ILE A 49 -14.21 5.98 2.74
C ILE A 49 -12.81 6.60 2.74
N LEU A 50 -12.13 6.58 3.89
CA LEU A 50 -10.72 6.94 3.96
C LEU A 50 -9.84 5.70 3.96
N VAL A 51 -8.83 5.67 3.08
CA VAL A 51 -7.76 4.67 3.11
C VAL A 51 -6.53 5.33 3.70
N VAL A 52 -6.28 5.08 4.97
CA VAL A 52 -5.20 5.73 5.75
C VAL A 52 -3.94 4.91 5.64
N SER A 53 -2.96 5.40 4.87
CA SER A 53 -1.72 4.68 4.56
C SER A 53 -0.51 5.32 5.22
N GLY A 54 0.10 4.60 6.15
CA GLY A 54 1.33 4.99 6.82
C GLY A 54 2.58 4.79 5.97
N THR A 55 3.74 5.15 6.56
CA THR A 55 5.05 5.10 5.90
C THR A 55 5.48 3.69 5.50
N GLU A 56 4.93 2.65 6.12
CA GLU A 56 5.21 1.24 5.84
C GLU A 56 4.58 0.76 4.52
N GLY A 57 3.70 1.57 3.92
CA GLY A 57 3.02 1.24 2.67
C GLY A 57 3.94 1.13 1.48
N GLY A 58 3.65 0.22 0.56
CA GLY A 58 4.25 0.14 -0.78
C GLY A 58 3.72 1.25 -1.69
N GLY A 59 4.53 1.68 -2.64
CA GLY A 59 4.20 2.82 -3.49
C GLY A 59 4.33 4.16 -2.76
N HIS A 60 3.62 5.18 -3.22
CA HIS A 60 3.67 6.51 -2.62
C HIS A 60 3.13 6.47 -1.18
N CYS A 61 3.95 6.86 -0.23
CA CYS A 61 3.60 6.87 1.19
C CYS A 61 4.10 8.14 1.88
N GLY A 62 3.42 8.52 2.96
CA GLY A 62 3.82 9.60 3.85
C GLY A 62 5.04 9.25 4.70
N SER A 63 5.28 10.02 5.77
CA SER A 63 6.39 9.82 6.71
C SER A 63 5.93 9.35 8.09
N VAL A 64 4.63 9.40 8.37
CA VAL A 64 4.05 8.97 9.65
C VAL A 64 3.75 7.47 9.59
N SER A 65 4.08 6.74 10.66
CA SER A 65 3.79 5.30 10.74
C SER A 65 2.29 5.03 10.81
N THR A 66 1.88 3.86 10.32
CA THR A 66 0.48 3.40 10.33
C THR A 66 -0.08 3.39 11.75
N MET A 67 0.71 2.94 12.73
CA MET A 67 0.33 2.88 14.14
C MET A 67 0.05 4.26 14.76
N VAL A 68 0.67 5.32 14.27
CA VAL A 68 0.45 6.71 14.73
C VAL A 68 -0.64 7.38 13.91
N LEU A 69 -0.62 7.17 12.59
CA LEU A 69 -1.50 7.89 11.67
C LEU A 69 -2.98 7.50 11.83
N ILE A 70 -3.29 6.22 12.05
CA ILE A 70 -4.67 5.74 12.20
C ILE A 70 -5.39 6.45 13.36
N PRO A 71 -4.90 6.40 14.62
CA PRO A 71 -5.57 7.06 15.72
C PRO A 71 -5.54 8.60 15.60
N GLU A 72 -4.53 9.18 14.95
CA GLU A 72 -4.47 10.61 14.68
C GLU A 72 -5.59 11.04 13.73
N VAL A 73 -5.80 10.30 12.65
CA VAL A 73 -6.88 10.55 11.68
C VAL A 73 -8.25 10.31 12.32
N ALA A 74 -8.45 9.19 13.04
CA ALA A 74 -9.71 8.89 13.71
C ALA A 74 -10.14 9.99 14.67
N ARG A 75 -9.19 10.56 15.42
CA ARG A 75 -9.45 11.71 16.31
C ARG A 75 -9.75 13.00 15.54
N ALA A 76 -9.02 13.25 14.44
CA ALA A 76 -9.18 14.48 13.67
C ALA A 76 -10.53 14.60 12.97
N ILE A 77 -11.12 13.47 12.54
CA ILE A 77 -12.44 13.45 11.88
C ILE A 77 -13.59 13.20 12.86
N LYS A 78 -13.30 13.02 14.14
CA LYS A 78 -14.34 12.80 15.17
C LYS A 78 -15.29 14.00 15.24
N GLY A 79 -16.58 13.72 15.12
CA GLY A 79 -17.63 14.76 15.12
C GLY A 79 -17.89 15.40 13.76
N MET A 80 -17.15 15.00 12.73
CA MET A 80 -17.50 15.27 11.34
C MET A 80 -18.51 14.23 10.82
N ARG A 81 -18.63 14.08 9.51
CA ARG A 81 -19.42 13.00 8.92
C ARG A 81 -18.86 11.63 9.31
N ASP A 82 -19.73 10.65 9.56
CA ASP A 82 -19.31 9.27 9.79
C ASP A 82 -18.70 8.69 8.49
N VAL A 83 -17.39 8.46 8.52
CA VAL A 83 -16.62 7.97 7.39
C VAL A 83 -15.71 6.83 7.88
N PRO A 84 -15.92 5.59 7.39
CA PRO A 84 -15.09 4.47 7.78
C PRO A 84 -13.63 4.66 7.32
N ILE A 85 -12.72 4.22 8.18
CA ILE A 85 -11.28 4.22 7.95
C ILE A 85 -10.83 2.80 7.59
N LEU A 86 -10.22 2.62 6.44
CA LEU A 86 -9.48 1.41 6.09
C LEU A 86 -7.99 1.65 6.33
N ALA A 87 -7.43 0.87 7.23
CA ALA A 87 -6.00 0.93 7.52
C ALA A 87 -5.18 0.34 6.39
N ALA A 88 -4.18 1.08 5.93
CA ALA A 88 -3.26 0.65 4.87
C ALA A 88 -1.82 0.92 5.25
N GLY A 89 -0.90 0.24 4.56
CA GLY A 89 0.53 0.38 4.80
C GLY A 89 1.07 -0.63 5.80
N GLY A 90 1.78 -1.63 5.29
CA GLY A 90 2.43 -2.66 6.07
C GLY A 90 1.51 -3.75 6.64
N ILE A 91 0.21 -3.70 6.38
CA ILE A 91 -0.73 -4.70 6.89
C ILE A 91 -0.73 -5.92 5.97
N CYS A 92 -0.26 -7.04 6.48
CA CYS A 92 -0.15 -8.33 5.80
C CYS A 92 -0.71 -9.50 6.61
N THR A 93 -1.21 -9.26 7.84
CA THR A 93 -1.77 -10.29 8.73
C THR A 93 -3.09 -9.85 9.35
N GLY A 94 -3.90 -10.82 9.77
CA GLY A 94 -5.15 -10.58 10.52
C GLY A 94 -4.92 -9.95 11.89
N GLU A 95 -3.80 -10.25 12.55
CA GLU A 95 -3.39 -9.64 13.81
C GLU A 95 -3.14 -8.14 13.66
N GLN A 96 -2.45 -7.74 12.57
CA GLN A 96 -2.23 -6.32 12.27
C GLN A 96 -3.56 -5.61 11.97
N MET A 97 -4.49 -6.28 11.28
CA MET A 97 -5.84 -5.74 11.03
C MET A 97 -6.59 -5.55 12.35
N ALA A 98 -6.57 -6.53 13.26
CA ALA A 98 -7.19 -6.42 14.58
C ALA A 98 -6.61 -5.25 15.38
N GLY A 99 -5.28 -5.10 15.39
CA GLY A 99 -4.60 -3.96 16.02
C GLY A 99 -5.02 -2.61 15.42
N ALA A 100 -5.11 -2.52 14.10
CA ALA A 100 -5.55 -1.31 13.41
C ALA A 100 -7.02 -0.96 13.75
N MET A 101 -7.89 -1.96 13.84
CA MET A 101 -9.30 -1.77 14.24
C MET A 101 -9.43 -1.31 15.69
N ALA A 102 -8.60 -1.81 16.59
CA ALA A 102 -8.53 -1.32 17.97
C ALA A 102 -8.09 0.15 18.07
N MET A 103 -7.34 0.64 17.08
CA MET A 103 -6.91 2.06 16.99
C MET A 103 -7.92 2.99 16.30
N GLY A 104 -9.05 2.46 15.81
CA GLY A 104 -10.12 3.25 15.20
C GLY A 104 -10.34 3.02 13.71
N ALA A 105 -9.69 2.04 13.09
CA ALA A 105 -10.03 1.61 11.74
C ALA A 105 -11.29 0.74 11.72
N SER A 106 -11.99 0.71 10.58
CA SER A 106 -13.15 -0.16 10.33
C SER A 106 -12.76 -1.45 9.61
N GLY A 107 -11.50 -1.58 9.20
CA GLY A 107 -10.95 -2.71 8.46
C GLY A 107 -9.60 -2.38 7.87
N ALA A 108 -9.13 -3.20 6.92
CA ALA A 108 -7.84 -3.03 6.27
C ALA A 108 -7.95 -2.92 4.74
N TRP A 109 -7.01 -2.20 4.14
CA TRP A 109 -6.76 -2.13 2.71
C TRP A 109 -5.37 -2.72 2.44
N CYS A 110 -5.33 -3.96 1.99
CA CYS A 110 -4.09 -4.73 1.81
C CYS A 110 -3.71 -4.82 0.33
N ALA A 111 -2.41 -4.73 0.04
CA ALA A 111 -1.87 -4.88 -1.30
C ALA A 111 -0.71 -5.88 -1.36
N SER A 112 0.38 -5.62 -0.61
CA SER A 112 1.64 -6.38 -0.72
C SER A 112 1.48 -7.88 -0.50
N VAL A 113 0.63 -8.29 0.42
CA VAL A 113 0.34 -9.70 0.71
C VAL A 113 -0.28 -10.45 -0.48
N PHE A 114 -0.96 -9.73 -1.39
CA PHE A 114 -1.55 -10.33 -2.59
C PHE A 114 -0.59 -10.38 -3.78
N LEU A 115 0.53 -9.64 -3.76
CA LEU A 115 1.49 -9.62 -4.87
C LEU A 115 2.22 -10.95 -5.06
N THR A 116 2.34 -11.75 -4.00
CA THR A 116 3.02 -13.04 -4.01
C THR A 116 2.08 -14.24 -4.21
N THR A 117 0.76 -13.99 -4.27
CA THR A 117 -0.22 -15.07 -4.46
C THR A 117 -0.08 -15.75 -5.82
N SER A 118 -0.57 -16.98 -5.92
CA SER A 118 -0.52 -17.76 -7.16
C SER A 118 -1.22 -17.07 -8.32
N GLU A 119 -2.28 -16.32 -8.05
CA GLU A 119 -3.12 -15.64 -9.04
C GLU A 119 -2.59 -14.26 -9.45
N ALA A 120 -1.61 -13.69 -8.71
CA ALA A 120 -1.07 -12.37 -9.03
C ALA A 120 -0.29 -12.37 -10.35
N GLU A 121 -0.45 -11.32 -11.13
CA GLU A 121 0.31 -11.10 -12.39
C GLU A 121 1.72 -10.53 -12.15
N THR A 122 2.15 -10.41 -10.89
CA THR A 122 3.53 -10.02 -10.53
C THR A 122 4.52 -11.01 -11.15
N SER A 123 5.62 -10.54 -11.73
CA SER A 123 6.62 -11.42 -12.34
C SER A 123 7.19 -12.42 -11.32
N GLU A 124 7.51 -13.64 -11.75
CA GLU A 124 7.97 -14.71 -10.87
C GLU A 124 9.26 -14.32 -10.14
N VAL A 125 10.18 -13.64 -10.83
CA VAL A 125 11.43 -13.15 -10.23
C VAL A 125 11.15 -12.19 -9.07
N VAL A 126 10.18 -11.29 -9.22
CA VAL A 126 9.82 -10.34 -8.17
C VAL A 126 9.08 -11.05 -7.02
N LYS A 127 8.21 -12.03 -7.31
CA LYS A 127 7.55 -12.83 -6.28
C LYS A 127 8.57 -13.58 -5.40
N GLU A 128 9.54 -14.25 -6.02
CA GLU A 128 10.61 -14.96 -5.29
C GLU A 128 11.38 -14.00 -4.39
N LYS A 129 11.83 -12.86 -4.93
CA LYS A 129 12.53 -11.84 -4.14
C LYS A 129 11.68 -11.29 -2.98
N MET A 130 10.37 -11.14 -3.17
CA MET A 130 9.46 -10.70 -2.12
C MET A 130 9.30 -11.73 -1.01
N LEU A 131 9.20 -13.02 -1.35
CA LEU A 131 9.07 -14.12 -0.38
C LEU A 131 10.33 -14.33 0.47
N GLU A 132 11.49 -13.98 -0.07
CA GLU A 132 12.77 -14.04 0.63
C GLU A 132 13.08 -12.76 1.44
N ALA A 133 12.35 -11.65 1.17
CA ALA A 133 12.66 -10.36 1.73
C ALA A 133 12.22 -10.22 3.19
N SER A 134 13.07 -9.59 4.00
CA SER A 134 12.70 -9.10 5.32
C SER A 134 12.13 -7.67 5.25
N SER A 135 11.47 -7.22 6.30
CA SER A 135 10.83 -5.89 6.36
C SER A 135 11.79 -4.72 6.13
N ASN A 136 13.07 -4.86 6.45
CA ASN A 136 14.08 -3.83 6.25
C ASN A 136 14.67 -3.82 4.82
N GLN A 137 14.35 -4.81 3.99
CA GLN A 137 14.73 -4.86 2.57
C GLN A 137 13.72 -4.13 1.67
N THR A 138 13.07 -3.13 2.21
CA THR A 138 12.27 -2.16 1.45
C THR A 138 12.82 -0.75 1.64
N VAL A 139 12.82 0.04 0.59
CA VAL A 139 13.42 1.37 0.61
C VAL A 139 12.47 2.42 0.07
N ARG A 140 12.45 3.61 0.72
CA ARG A 140 11.76 4.79 0.17
C ARG A 140 12.71 5.54 -0.74
N SER A 141 12.39 5.58 -2.01
CA SER A 141 13.22 6.22 -3.04
C SER A 141 12.37 7.10 -3.94
N ARG A 142 13.01 8.08 -4.57
CA ARG A 142 12.44 8.92 -5.62
C ARG A 142 12.72 8.37 -7.02
N SER A 143 13.47 7.29 -7.12
CA SER A 143 14.02 6.73 -8.34
C SER A 143 12.97 6.43 -9.42
N ARG A 144 11.74 6.07 -9.03
CA ARG A 144 10.73 5.61 -9.96
C ARG A 144 9.82 6.73 -10.48
N THR A 145 9.40 7.64 -9.61
CA THR A 145 8.38 8.65 -9.96
C THR A 145 8.80 10.09 -9.66
N GLY A 146 9.95 10.31 -9.06
CA GLY A 146 10.36 11.63 -8.58
C GLY A 146 9.76 12.04 -7.22
N LYS A 147 8.79 11.26 -6.72
CA LYS A 147 8.26 11.37 -5.34
C LYS A 147 8.67 10.14 -4.53
N HIS A 148 8.77 10.31 -3.22
CA HIS A 148 9.07 9.20 -2.33
C HIS A 148 8.01 8.10 -2.46
N SER A 149 8.47 6.91 -2.85
CA SER A 149 7.67 5.69 -2.89
C SER A 149 8.48 4.52 -2.33
N ARG A 150 7.80 3.62 -1.62
CA ARG A 150 8.45 2.42 -1.07
C ARG A 150 8.40 1.28 -2.08
N GLN A 151 9.54 0.66 -2.24
CA GLN A 151 9.74 -0.47 -3.16
C GLN A 151 10.73 -1.47 -2.56
N LEU A 152 10.77 -2.67 -3.12
CA LEU A 152 11.74 -3.69 -2.76
C LEU A 152 13.16 -3.17 -3.06
N GLN A 153 14.08 -3.33 -2.11
CA GLN A 153 15.47 -2.96 -2.31
C GLN A 153 16.10 -3.84 -3.41
N SER A 154 16.90 -3.24 -4.27
CA SER A 154 17.59 -3.89 -5.37
C SER A 154 18.79 -3.04 -5.82
N GLU A 155 19.66 -3.59 -6.68
CA GLU A 155 20.76 -2.82 -7.26
C GLU A 155 20.28 -1.55 -8.02
N TRP A 156 19.05 -1.56 -8.55
CA TRP A 156 18.40 -0.36 -9.11
C TRP A 156 18.22 0.74 -8.06
N THR A 157 17.63 0.39 -6.92
CA THR A 157 17.38 1.36 -5.85
C THR A 157 18.67 1.85 -5.22
N ASP A 158 19.66 0.96 -5.08
CA ASP A 158 20.96 1.29 -4.49
C ASP A 158 21.75 2.23 -5.41
N ALA A 159 21.70 2.01 -6.72
CA ALA A 159 22.30 2.91 -7.71
C ALA A 159 21.72 4.34 -7.63
N TRP A 160 20.39 4.46 -7.52
CA TRP A 160 19.72 5.77 -7.40
C TRP A 160 19.92 6.45 -6.04
N LEU A 161 20.29 5.71 -5.01
CA LEU A 161 20.59 6.24 -3.67
C LEU A 161 22.09 6.50 -3.46
N SER A 162 22.93 6.14 -4.42
CA SER A 162 24.35 6.38 -4.36
C SER A 162 24.67 7.88 -4.39
N LYS A 163 25.82 8.27 -3.85
CA LYS A 163 26.26 9.67 -3.82
C LYS A 163 26.51 10.28 -5.20
N ASP A 164 26.82 9.42 -6.16
CA ASP A 164 27.13 9.82 -7.54
C ASP A 164 25.90 9.79 -8.47
N ALA A 165 24.74 9.39 -7.93
CA ALA A 165 23.50 9.37 -8.70
C ALA A 165 23.02 10.78 -9.00
N PRO A 166 22.45 11.03 -10.20
CA PRO A 166 21.78 12.30 -10.47
C PRO A 166 20.52 12.43 -9.60
N ASP A 167 20.16 13.67 -9.27
CA ASP A 167 18.89 13.92 -8.61
C ASP A 167 17.72 13.46 -9.47
N PRO A 168 16.76 12.68 -8.93
CA PRO A 168 15.57 12.28 -9.67
C PRO A 168 14.76 13.50 -10.12
N LEU A 169 14.29 13.46 -11.35
CA LEU A 169 13.42 14.49 -11.92
C LEU A 169 12.11 14.59 -11.11
N PRO A 170 11.44 15.76 -11.11
CA PRO A 170 10.12 15.86 -10.48
C PRO A 170 9.08 15.02 -11.25
N MET A 171 8.06 14.54 -10.53
CA MET A 171 6.91 13.85 -11.13
C MET A 171 6.16 14.81 -12.08
N PRO A 172 5.73 14.39 -13.30
CA PRO A 172 5.79 13.02 -13.80
C PRO A 172 7.04 12.68 -14.64
N LEU A 173 8.00 13.59 -14.78
CA LEU A 173 9.13 13.44 -15.70
C LEU A 173 10.02 12.24 -15.34
N GLN A 174 10.22 11.97 -14.06
CA GLN A 174 11.02 10.82 -13.64
C GLN A 174 10.45 9.49 -14.15
N THR A 175 9.13 9.35 -14.18
CA THR A 175 8.46 8.16 -14.71
C THR A 175 8.79 7.92 -16.20
N MET A 176 8.91 8.98 -16.98
CA MET A 176 9.27 8.88 -18.42
C MET A 176 10.70 8.35 -18.62
N VAL A 177 11.58 8.53 -17.63
CA VAL A 177 12.97 8.03 -17.67
C VAL A 177 13.04 6.61 -17.08
N SER A 178 12.37 6.37 -15.96
CA SER A 178 12.51 5.13 -15.19
C SER A 178 11.72 3.94 -15.77
N GLU A 179 10.46 4.14 -16.17
CA GLU A 179 9.60 3.04 -16.60
C GLU A 179 10.14 2.30 -17.84
N PRO A 180 10.66 2.96 -18.91
CA PRO A 180 11.23 2.23 -20.03
C PRO A 180 12.46 1.41 -19.68
N ALA A 181 13.23 1.80 -18.63
CA ALA A 181 14.36 1.05 -18.13
C ALA A 181 13.89 -0.14 -17.29
N LEU A 182 12.93 0.06 -16.40
CA LEU A 182 12.34 -1.00 -15.58
C LEU A 182 11.65 -2.07 -16.43
N ASP A 183 10.91 -1.69 -17.46
CA ASP A 183 10.29 -2.62 -18.41
C ASP A 183 11.33 -3.52 -19.11
N LYS A 184 12.51 -2.97 -19.45
CA LYS A 184 13.61 -3.78 -20.02
C LYS A 184 14.21 -4.71 -18.99
N ILE A 185 14.38 -4.25 -17.75
CA ILE A 185 14.88 -5.05 -16.64
C ILE A 185 13.94 -6.23 -16.40
N ASP A 186 12.64 -5.97 -16.29
CA ASP A 186 11.64 -7.00 -16.02
C ASP A 186 11.62 -8.07 -17.11
N LYS A 187 11.56 -7.66 -18.39
CA LYS A 187 11.63 -8.59 -19.53
C LYS A 187 12.91 -9.42 -19.56
N ALA A 188 14.07 -8.81 -19.27
CA ALA A 188 15.34 -9.51 -19.24
C ALA A 188 15.43 -10.47 -18.04
N ALA A 189 14.87 -10.08 -16.89
CA ALA A 189 14.83 -10.93 -15.70
C ALA A 189 13.96 -12.17 -15.91
N GLU A 190 12.80 -12.02 -16.56
CA GLU A 190 11.89 -13.13 -16.89
C GLU A 190 12.54 -14.21 -17.79
N VAL A 191 13.42 -13.81 -18.69
CA VAL A 191 14.18 -14.78 -19.53
C VAL A 191 15.47 -15.25 -18.88
N GLY A 192 15.69 -14.97 -17.61
CA GLY A 192 16.78 -15.53 -16.82
C GLY A 192 18.09 -14.74 -16.80
N HIS A 193 18.11 -13.48 -17.26
CA HIS A 193 19.33 -12.67 -17.21
C HIS A 193 19.67 -12.28 -15.76
N GLU A 194 20.76 -12.82 -15.21
CA GLU A 194 21.12 -12.68 -13.79
C GLU A 194 21.33 -11.22 -13.33
N GLY A 195 21.96 -10.37 -14.16
CA GLY A 195 22.10 -8.94 -13.85
C GLY A 195 20.75 -8.22 -13.78
N ALA A 196 19.82 -8.59 -14.64
CA ALA A 196 18.46 -8.01 -14.61
C ALA A 196 17.66 -8.47 -13.38
N LYS A 197 17.80 -9.73 -12.97
CA LYS A 197 17.19 -10.23 -11.72
C LYS A 197 17.63 -9.41 -10.50
N LYS A 198 18.90 -9.03 -10.41
CA LYS A 198 19.42 -8.19 -9.32
C LYS A 198 18.80 -6.78 -9.32
N LEU A 199 18.59 -6.22 -10.51
CA LEU A 199 18.00 -4.89 -10.68
C LEU A 199 16.47 -4.88 -10.47
N ALA A 200 15.76 -6.00 -10.71
CA ALA A 200 14.32 -6.10 -10.63
C ALA A 200 13.78 -5.67 -9.26
N THR A 201 12.78 -4.78 -9.26
CA THR A 201 12.14 -4.20 -8.09
C THR A 201 10.67 -3.91 -8.37
N TYR A 202 9.85 -3.88 -7.32
CA TYR A 202 8.43 -3.52 -7.42
C TYR A 202 7.99 -2.78 -6.17
N TRP A 203 6.87 -2.07 -6.24
CA TRP A 203 6.28 -1.43 -5.09
C TRP A 203 5.80 -2.46 -4.08
N VAL A 204 6.32 -2.39 -2.88
CA VAL A 204 5.96 -3.30 -1.79
C VAL A 204 6.13 -2.61 -0.44
N GLY A 205 5.23 -2.88 0.50
CA GLY A 205 5.30 -2.36 1.86
C GLY A 205 6.20 -3.20 2.78
N GLN A 206 6.53 -2.64 3.95
CA GLN A 206 7.38 -3.31 4.94
C GLN A 206 6.76 -4.60 5.51
N GLY A 207 5.44 -4.75 5.44
CA GLY A 207 4.77 -5.99 5.84
C GLY A 207 5.19 -7.22 5.04
N ILE A 208 5.95 -7.05 3.94
CA ILE A 208 6.43 -8.17 3.13
C ILE A 208 7.28 -9.16 3.94
N GLY A 209 7.99 -8.70 4.95
CA GLY A 209 8.74 -9.58 5.85
C GLY A 209 7.90 -10.57 6.66
N LEU A 210 6.56 -10.43 6.64
CA LEU A 210 5.61 -11.38 7.23
C LEU A 210 5.01 -12.35 6.19
N VAL A 211 5.40 -12.23 4.92
CA VAL A 211 4.87 -13.03 3.80
C VAL A 211 5.99 -13.94 3.28
N ASN A 212 6.05 -15.16 3.83
CA ASN A 212 7.18 -16.08 3.59
C ASN A 212 6.77 -17.32 2.81
N GLU A 213 5.52 -17.40 2.34
CA GLU A 213 5.00 -18.54 1.60
C GLU A 213 4.11 -18.10 0.43
N ARG A 214 4.14 -18.89 -0.63
CA ARG A 214 3.25 -18.69 -1.78
C ARG A 214 1.95 -19.45 -1.55
N ILE A 215 0.89 -18.74 -1.33
CA ILE A 215 -0.47 -19.28 -1.17
C ILE A 215 -1.42 -18.62 -2.16
N THR A 216 -2.63 -19.14 -2.27
CA THR A 216 -3.68 -18.53 -3.09
C THR A 216 -4.28 -17.28 -2.43
N ALA A 217 -4.89 -16.41 -3.20
CA ALA A 217 -5.61 -15.25 -2.67
C ALA A 217 -6.74 -15.66 -1.70
N GLY A 218 -7.41 -16.79 -1.98
CA GLY A 218 -8.43 -17.35 -1.11
C GLY A 218 -7.86 -17.80 0.24
N GLN A 219 -6.71 -18.50 0.23
CA GLN A 219 -6.01 -18.89 1.46
C GLN A 219 -5.51 -17.67 2.25
N THR A 220 -5.03 -16.62 1.57
CA THR A 220 -4.64 -15.35 2.21
C THR A 220 -5.81 -14.76 2.99
N VAL A 221 -7.00 -14.67 2.36
CA VAL A 221 -8.20 -14.13 3.04
C VAL A 221 -8.61 -15.02 4.23
N GLN A 222 -8.51 -16.35 4.09
CA GLN A 222 -8.84 -17.25 5.20
C GLN A 222 -7.86 -17.09 6.37
N LYS A 223 -6.56 -17.01 6.08
CA LYS A 223 -5.52 -16.75 7.09
C LYS A 223 -5.76 -15.43 7.84
N PHE A 224 -6.13 -14.36 7.14
CA PHE A 224 -6.51 -13.10 7.78
C PHE A 224 -7.65 -13.25 8.78
N LYS A 225 -8.65 -14.07 8.47
CA LYS A 225 -9.79 -14.30 9.39
C LYS A 225 -9.35 -15.07 10.63
N GLU A 226 -8.55 -16.11 10.47
CA GLU A 226 -8.05 -16.95 11.54
C GLU A 226 -7.17 -16.13 12.50
N GLU A 227 -6.17 -15.45 11.96
CA GLU A 227 -5.27 -14.58 12.73
C GLU A 227 -6.00 -13.42 13.45
N PHE A 228 -7.05 -12.87 12.82
CA PHE A 228 -7.89 -11.86 13.46
C PHE A 228 -8.61 -12.40 14.69
N ILE A 229 -9.19 -13.61 14.58
CA ILE A 229 -9.89 -14.26 15.70
C ILE A 229 -8.92 -14.56 16.83
N GLU A 230 -7.77 -15.14 16.51
CA GLU A 230 -6.72 -15.44 17.49
C GLU A 230 -6.23 -14.18 18.22
N ALA A 231 -6.04 -13.07 17.49
CA ALA A 231 -5.66 -11.79 18.09
C ALA A 231 -6.74 -11.25 19.04
N TYR A 232 -8.01 -11.37 18.64
CA TYR A 232 -9.14 -10.96 19.46
C TYR A 232 -9.24 -11.79 20.75
N GLU A 233 -9.13 -13.13 20.67
CA GLU A 233 -9.14 -14.03 21.80
C GLU A 233 -7.98 -13.74 22.77
N ARG A 234 -6.78 -13.52 22.22
CA ARG A 234 -5.61 -13.11 23.01
C ARG A 234 -5.83 -11.79 23.76
N LEU A 235 -6.43 -10.78 23.12
CA LEU A 235 -6.73 -9.51 23.80
C LEU A 235 -7.76 -9.69 24.91
N ASN A 236 -8.78 -10.52 24.71
CA ASN A 236 -9.79 -10.81 25.73
C ASN A 236 -9.18 -11.49 26.96
N SER A 237 -8.21 -12.38 26.78
CA SER A 237 -7.58 -13.09 27.90
C SER A 237 -6.81 -12.19 28.86
N PHE A 238 -6.50 -10.94 28.49
CA PHE A 238 -5.91 -9.95 29.40
C PHE A 238 -6.94 -9.19 30.24
N MET A 239 -8.24 -9.36 29.97
CA MET A 239 -9.31 -8.70 30.68
C MET A 239 -9.98 -9.61 31.75
N GLU A 240 -9.67 -10.91 31.75
CA GLU A 240 -10.05 -11.90 32.73
C GLU A 240 -9.03 -11.95 33.89
#